data_c25466391c5a94983cf92f9f965e05f4
#
_entry.id   c25466391c5a94983cf92f9f965e05f4
#
_cell.length_a   1.000
_cell.length_b   1.000
_cell.length_c   1.000
_cell.angle_alpha   90.00
_cell.angle_beta   90.00
_cell.angle_gamma   90.00
#
_symmetry.space_group_name_H-M   'P 1'
#
loop_
_entity.id
_entity.type
_entity.pdbx_description
1 polymer ?
#
loop_
_entity_poly.entity_id
_entity_poly.type
_entity_poly.pdbx_seq_one_letter_code
_entity_poly.pdbx_strand_id
1 'polypeptide(L)'
;MSSDKGFMFNWVYTEKVKEHFVNPRNILEDPDYPDDGKGMVGSMACGDQMMVVIQVEDDKIADIKWKTYGCASAIASTSMMSEMVKGMALEEAYMLTPQDITEKLGGLPEHKFHCSVLGDKALRAAIDDYLERKGMDNPYKKHVARIVCECKGVTDQQIEQLVKDSKVSTLEQLQSETGLGTVCGKCKEQAEHMLHEFLHMYGR
;
A
#
# COMPACT_ATOMS: atom_id res chain seq x y z
N MET A 1 -28.97 38.35 -13.30
CA MET A 1 -27.87 37.62 -13.99
C MET A 1 -26.81 37.36 -12.95
N SER A 2 -26.95 36.26 -12.27
CA SER A 2 -26.05 35.79 -11.20
C SER A 2 -25.06 34.83 -11.83
N SER A 3 -23.80 35.23 -11.89
CA SER A 3 -22.71 34.40 -12.38
C SER A 3 -22.26 33.48 -11.26
N ASP A 4 -22.78 32.25 -11.24
CA ASP A 4 -22.21 31.14 -10.50
C ASP A 4 -20.76 30.89 -10.98
N LYS A 5 -19.81 31.50 -10.29
CA LYS A 5 -18.43 31.03 -10.34
C LYS A 5 -18.34 29.73 -9.56
N GLY A 6 -18.76 28.62 -10.19
CA GLY A 6 -18.47 27.31 -9.74
C GLY A 6 -16.96 27.18 -9.54
N PHE A 7 -16.57 26.96 -8.31
CA PHE A 7 -15.21 26.67 -7.90
C PHE A 7 -14.86 25.32 -8.56
N MET A 8 -14.35 25.37 -9.80
CA MET A 8 -13.84 24.19 -10.49
C MET A 8 -12.58 23.74 -9.77
N PHE A 9 -12.75 22.87 -8.78
CA PHE A 9 -11.69 21.95 -8.44
C PHE A 9 -11.44 21.10 -9.69
N ASN A 10 -10.39 21.42 -10.41
CA ASN A 10 -9.91 20.61 -11.52
C ASN A 10 -9.36 19.32 -10.91
N TRP A 11 -10.25 18.37 -10.60
CA TRP A 11 -9.91 17.09 -10.06
C TRP A 11 -9.15 16.33 -11.13
N VAL A 12 -7.85 16.20 -10.95
CA VAL A 12 -6.94 15.41 -11.79
C VAL A 12 -7.23 13.91 -11.67
N TYR A 13 -8.37 13.55 -11.08
CA TYR A 13 -8.78 12.17 -10.86
C TYR A 13 -9.70 11.66 -11.97
N THR A 14 -9.52 10.37 -12.34
CA THR A 14 -10.42 9.70 -13.27
C THR A 14 -11.82 9.56 -12.68
N GLU A 15 -12.82 9.30 -13.53
CA GLU A 15 -14.20 9.07 -13.06
C GLU A 15 -14.28 7.84 -12.14
N LYS A 16 -13.47 6.80 -12.38
CA LYS A 16 -13.37 5.64 -11.50
C LYS A 16 -12.85 6.00 -10.11
N VAL A 17 -11.81 6.83 -10.02
CA VAL A 17 -11.29 7.31 -8.73
C VAL A 17 -12.36 8.08 -7.97
N LYS A 18 -13.08 8.98 -8.62
CA LYS A 18 -14.19 9.73 -8.02
C LYS A 18 -15.29 8.82 -7.53
N GLU A 19 -15.66 7.84 -8.33
CA GLU A 19 -16.72 6.89 -8.03
C GLU A 19 -16.36 6.02 -6.82
N HIS A 20 -15.16 5.45 -6.78
CA HIS A 20 -14.68 4.67 -5.63
C HIS A 20 -14.45 5.51 -4.37
N PHE A 21 -14.22 6.80 -4.51
CA PHE A 21 -14.14 7.71 -3.37
C PHE A 21 -15.51 8.05 -2.80
N VAL A 22 -16.50 8.33 -3.65
CA VAL A 22 -17.85 8.73 -3.21
C VAL A 22 -18.66 7.53 -2.74
N ASN A 23 -18.49 6.37 -3.38
CA ASN A 23 -19.17 5.12 -3.08
C ASN A 23 -18.16 4.00 -2.80
N PRO A 24 -17.38 4.07 -1.71
CA PRO A 24 -16.37 3.08 -1.42
C PRO A 24 -16.99 1.71 -1.10
N ARG A 25 -16.37 0.64 -1.62
CA ARG A 25 -16.81 -0.75 -1.44
C ARG A 25 -16.12 -1.39 -0.25
N ASN A 26 -16.82 -2.35 0.35
CA ASN A 26 -16.27 -3.22 1.38
C ASN A 26 -15.71 -2.48 2.61
N ILE A 27 -16.32 -1.36 2.99
CA ILE A 27 -15.97 -0.64 4.22
C ILE A 27 -16.25 -1.52 5.43
N LEU A 28 -15.36 -1.50 6.41
CA LEU A 28 -15.56 -2.12 7.71
C LEU A 28 -16.41 -1.21 8.60
N GLU A 29 -17.69 -1.52 8.69
CA GLU A 29 -18.67 -0.79 9.53
C GLU A 29 -18.86 -1.47 10.88
N ASP A 30 -18.85 -2.81 10.89
CA ASP A 30 -19.02 -3.62 12.09
C ASP A 30 -17.65 -3.84 12.77
N PRO A 31 -17.47 -3.34 14.01
CA PRO A 31 -16.23 -3.57 14.75
C PRO A 31 -16.02 -5.03 15.16
N ASP A 32 -17.08 -5.82 15.22
CA ASP A 32 -17.07 -7.24 15.60
C ASP A 32 -17.09 -8.16 14.35
N TYR A 33 -16.77 -7.61 13.16
CA TYR A 33 -16.69 -8.38 11.93
C TYR A 33 -15.69 -9.54 12.10
N PRO A 34 -16.14 -10.79 11.89
CA PRO A 34 -15.27 -11.95 12.04
C PRO A 34 -14.18 -11.91 10.99
N ASP A 35 -12.93 -12.01 11.41
CA ASP A 35 -11.78 -12.05 10.53
C ASP A 35 -10.90 -13.28 10.78
N ASP A 36 -10.32 -13.80 9.71
CA ASP A 36 -9.29 -14.83 9.76
C ASP A 36 -7.88 -14.22 9.79
N GLY A 37 -7.75 -12.99 9.28
CA GLY A 37 -6.51 -12.23 9.29
C GLY A 37 -6.75 -10.72 9.27
N LYS A 38 -5.89 -9.98 9.98
CA LYS A 38 -5.98 -8.53 10.17
C LYS A 38 -4.64 -7.86 9.94
N GLY A 39 -4.62 -6.89 9.02
CA GLY A 39 -3.44 -6.06 8.75
C GLY A 39 -3.69 -4.61 9.09
N MET A 40 -2.71 -3.97 9.72
CA MET A 40 -2.73 -2.54 10.00
C MET A 40 -1.40 -1.91 9.63
N VAL A 41 -1.45 -0.84 8.85
CA VAL A 41 -0.26 -0.08 8.42
C VAL A 41 -0.51 1.41 8.55
N GLY A 42 0.59 2.19 8.60
CA GLY A 42 0.54 3.63 8.77
C GLY A 42 0.48 4.06 10.23
N SER A 43 0.41 5.37 10.45
CA SER A 43 0.42 5.99 11.75
C SER A 43 -0.76 6.95 11.92
N MET A 44 -1.46 6.85 13.04
CA MET A 44 -2.51 7.83 13.40
C MET A 44 -1.95 9.25 13.53
N ALA A 45 -0.68 9.39 13.90
CA ALA A 45 -0.04 10.69 14.04
C ALA A 45 0.13 11.42 12.69
N CYS A 46 0.24 10.67 11.58
CA CYS A 46 0.34 11.22 10.22
C CYS A 46 -1.01 11.29 9.50
N GLY A 47 -2.09 10.80 10.13
CA GLY A 47 -3.43 10.79 9.54
C GLY A 47 -3.66 9.71 8.47
N ASP A 48 -2.66 8.91 8.15
CA ASP A 48 -2.70 7.88 7.11
C ASP A 48 -2.60 6.47 7.72
N GLN A 49 -3.66 6.03 8.40
CA GLN A 49 -3.76 4.66 8.89
C GLN A 49 -4.71 3.85 8.02
N MET A 50 -4.30 2.64 7.67
CA MET A 50 -5.08 1.67 6.91
C MET A 50 -5.20 0.37 7.68
N MET A 51 -6.41 -0.13 7.84
CA MET A 51 -6.73 -1.44 8.38
C MET A 51 -7.44 -2.26 7.33
N VAL A 52 -7.03 -3.50 7.16
CA VAL A 52 -7.67 -4.51 6.31
C VAL A 52 -7.93 -5.75 7.15
N VAL A 53 -9.11 -6.33 7.02
CA VAL A 53 -9.48 -7.63 7.58
C VAL A 53 -9.96 -8.53 6.46
N ILE A 54 -9.61 -9.81 6.52
CA ILE A 54 -9.94 -10.81 5.50
C ILE A 54 -10.61 -12.03 6.11
N GLN A 55 -11.51 -12.64 5.34
CA GLN A 55 -11.99 -14.00 5.55
C GLN A 55 -11.42 -14.88 4.44
N VAL A 56 -10.96 -16.09 4.81
CA VAL A 56 -10.28 -17.00 3.90
C VAL A 56 -11.01 -18.34 3.86
N GLU A 57 -11.39 -18.77 2.65
CA GLU A 57 -11.96 -20.09 2.37
C GLU A 57 -11.19 -20.72 1.20
N ASP A 58 -10.79 -21.97 1.34
CA ASP A 58 -10.07 -22.73 0.31
C ASP A 58 -8.85 -21.99 -0.28
N ASP A 59 -8.02 -21.39 0.58
CA ASP A 59 -6.84 -20.59 0.22
C ASP A 59 -7.15 -19.36 -0.67
N LYS A 60 -8.39 -18.88 -0.63
CA LYS A 60 -8.86 -17.68 -1.33
C LYS A 60 -9.44 -16.66 -0.38
N ILE A 61 -9.36 -15.40 -0.75
CA ILE A 61 -10.03 -14.31 -0.03
C ILE A 61 -11.54 -14.40 -0.31
N ALA A 62 -12.29 -14.97 0.63
CA ALA A 62 -13.74 -15.09 0.54
C ALA A 62 -14.41 -13.72 0.74
N ASP A 63 -13.96 -12.96 1.72
CA ASP A 63 -14.39 -11.58 1.92
C ASP A 63 -13.25 -10.71 2.46
N ILE A 64 -13.38 -9.41 2.24
CA ILE A 64 -12.44 -8.39 2.70
C ILE A 64 -13.23 -7.16 3.15
N LYS A 65 -12.82 -6.60 4.29
CA LYS A 65 -13.28 -5.30 4.77
C LYS A 65 -12.09 -4.43 5.11
N TRP A 66 -12.29 -3.11 5.06
CA TRP A 66 -11.21 -2.18 5.34
C TRP A 66 -11.73 -0.88 5.94
N LYS A 67 -10.85 -0.18 6.64
CA LYS A 67 -11.09 1.14 7.22
C LYS A 67 -9.82 1.99 7.12
N THR A 68 -9.99 3.26 6.78
CA THR A 68 -8.87 4.21 6.71
C THR A 68 -9.27 5.60 7.19
N TYR A 69 -8.28 6.36 7.60
CA TYR A 69 -8.36 7.80 7.83
C TYR A 69 -7.59 8.59 6.76
N GLY A 70 -7.15 7.91 5.69
CA GLY A 70 -6.36 8.49 4.61
C GLY A 70 -7.13 9.38 3.64
N CYS A 71 -6.41 9.89 2.65
CA CYS A 71 -6.92 10.80 1.63
C CYS A 71 -7.86 10.10 0.61
N ALA A 72 -8.49 10.90 -0.27
CA ALA A 72 -9.38 10.39 -1.31
C ALA A 72 -8.74 9.32 -2.20
N SER A 73 -7.44 9.45 -2.51
CA SER A 73 -6.70 8.45 -3.29
C SER A 73 -6.55 7.14 -2.53
N ALA A 74 -6.27 7.18 -1.21
CA ALA A 74 -6.18 5.99 -0.37
C ALA A 74 -7.54 5.27 -0.28
N ILE A 75 -8.63 6.02 -0.13
CA ILE A 75 -10.00 5.48 -0.11
C ILE A 75 -10.31 4.81 -1.44
N ALA A 76 -10.10 5.50 -2.57
CA ALA A 76 -10.40 4.96 -3.89
C ALA A 76 -9.55 3.75 -4.24
N SER A 77 -8.25 3.77 -3.94
CA SER A 77 -7.34 2.65 -4.19
C SER A 77 -7.71 1.42 -3.39
N THR A 78 -8.01 1.58 -2.09
CA THR A 78 -8.36 0.45 -1.24
C THR A 78 -9.74 -0.10 -1.57
N SER A 79 -10.69 0.77 -1.94
CA SER A 79 -11.98 0.35 -2.46
C SER A 79 -11.84 -0.51 -3.72
N MET A 80 -11.04 -0.07 -4.70
CA MET A 80 -10.76 -0.84 -5.92
C MET A 80 -10.03 -2.16 -5.59
N MET A 81 -8.98 -2.11 -4.77
CA MET A 81 -8.25 -3.29 -4.34
C MET A 81 -9.19 -4.32 -3.71
N SER A 82 -10.08 -3.89 -2.83
CA SER A 82 -11.01 -4.80 -2.14
C SER A 82 -11.96 -5.53 -3.08
N GLU A 83 -12.33 -4.92 -4.20
CA GLU A 83 -13.10 -5.61 -5.25
C GLU A 83 -12.22 -6.58 -6.05
N MET A 84 -10.97 -6.20 -6.34
CA MET A 84 -10.06 -7.04 -7.13
C MET A 84 -9.72 -8.35 -6.43
N VAL A 85 -9.50 -8.32 -5.11
CA VAL A 85 -8.97 -9.47 -4.36
C VAL A 85 -10.04 -10.47 -3.90
N LYS A 86 -11.31 -10.11 -3.94
CA LYS A 86 -12.39 -11.07 -3.60
C LYS A 86 -12.42 -12.24 -4.57
N GLY A 87 -12.33 -13.45 -4.03
CA GLY A 87 -12.23 -14.70 -4.78
C GLY A 87 -10.84 -15.02 -5.33
N MET A 88 -9.85 -14.13 -5.14
CA MET A 88 -8.47 -14.32 -5.56
C MET A 88 -7.73 -15.28 -4.61
N ALA A 89 -6.83 -16.09 -5.15
CA ALA A 89 -5.96 -16.93 -4.32
C ALA A 89 -5.05 -16.06 -3.44
N LEU A 90 -4.69 -16.54 -2.23
CA LEU A 90 -3.84 -15.79 -1.30
C LEU A 90 -2.51 -15.39 -1.93
N GLU A 91 -1.90 -16.29 -2.72
CA GLU A 91 -0.66 -16.00 -3.46
C GLU A 91 -0.81 -14.82 -4.42
N GLU A 92 -1.85 -14.85 -5.26
CA GLU A 92 -2.13 -13.78 -6.24
C GLU A 92 -2.42 -12.46 -5.54
N ALA A 93 -3.21 -12.49 -4.46
CA ALA A 93 -3.54 -11.30 -3.66
C ALA A 93 -2.30 -10.72 -2.96
N TYR A 94 -1.39 -11.57 -2.49
CA TYR A 94 -0.13 -11.16 -1.87
C TYR A 94 0.83 -10.49 -2.88
N MET A 95 0.77 -10.91 -4.15
CA MET A 95 1.57 -10.38 -5.26
C MET A 95 0.99 -9.12 -5.89
N LEU A 96 -0.24 -8.75 -5.55
CA LEU A 96 -0.88 -7.54 -6.10
C LEU A 96 -0.02 -6.31 -5.83
N THR A 97 0.14 -5.47 -6.85
CA THR A 97 0.98 -4.29 -6.77
C THR A 97 0.13 -3.01 -6.75
N PRO A 98 0.63 -1.90 -6.18
CA PRO A 98 -0.01 -0.59 -6.31
C PRO A 98 -0.24 -0.18 -7.75
N GLN A 99 0.63 -0.65 -8.67
CA GLN A 99 0.51 -0.41 -10.10
C GLN A 99 -0.77 -1.04 -10.67
N ASP A 100 -1.02 -2.32 -10.35
CA ASP A 100 -2.21 -3.05 -10.82
C ASP A 100 -3.50 -2.34 -10.37
N ILE A 101 -3.53 -1.87 -9.11
CA ILE A 101 -4.65 -1.11 -8.54
C ILE A 101 -4.83 0.21 -9.30
N THR A 102 -3.73 0.92 -9.53
CA THR A 102 -3.74 2.22 -10.21
C THR A 102 -4.20 2.09 -11.66
N GLU A 103 -3.77 1.06 -12.37
CA GLU A 103 -4.21 0.78 -13.74
C GLU A 103 -5.72 0.48 -13.80
N LYS A 104 -6.25 -0.27 -12.83
CA LYS A 104 -7.70 -0.55 -12.74
C LYS A 104 -8.51 0.73 -12.50
N LEU A 105 -7.98 1.68 -11.74
CA LEU A 105 -8.57 3.00 -11.52
C LEU A 105 -8.47 3.93 -12.73
N GLY A 106 -7.69 3.55 -13.76
CA GLY A 106 -7.43 4.39 -14.93
C GLY A 106 -6.38 5.47 -14.69
N GLY A 107 -5.54 5.30 -13.67
CA GLY A 107 -4.44 6.18 -13.30
C GLY A 107 -4.69 6.99 -12.03
N LEU A 108 -3.60 7.31 -11.34
CA LEU A 108 -3.55 8.28 -10.24
C LEU A 108 -2.48 9.33 -10.57
N PRO A 109 -2.61 10.58 -10.07
CA PRO A 109 -1.54 11.54 -10.15
C PRO A 109 -0.26 11.00 -9.50
N GLU A 110 0.91 11.23 -10.10
CA GLU A 110 2.20 10.71 -9.61
C GLU A 110 2.43 10.98 -8.11
N HIS A 111 2.16 12.22 -7.67
CA HIS A 111 2.29 12.63 -6.27
C HIS A 111 1.27 11.99 -5.32
N LYS A 112 0.33 11.19 -5.81
CA LYS A 112 -0.68 10.44 -5.04
C LYS A 112 -0.50 8.93 -5.14
N PHE A 113 0.48 8.47 -5.90
CA PHE A 113 0.77 7.05 -6.06
C PHE A 113 1.08 6.36 -4.71
N HIS A 114 1.78 7.04 -3.81
CA HIS A 114 2.09 6.53 -2.46
C HIS A 114 0.83 6.17 -1.65
N CYS A 115 -0.30 6.83 -1.90
CA CYS A 115 -1.55 6.52 -1.20
C CYS A 115 -2.10 5.13 -1.58
N SER A 116 -1.77 4.61 -2.77
CA SER A 116 -2.16 3.24 -3.19
C SER A 116 -1.33 2.15 -2.50
N VAL A 117 -0.14 2.50 -2.00
CA VAL A 117 0.79 1.57 -1.34
C VAL A 117 0.28 1.13 0.05
N LEU A 118 -0.55 1.93 0.71
CA LEU A 118 -1.07 1.57 2.04
C LEU A 118 -2.04 0.39 1.97
N GLY A 119 -2.87 0.32 0.93
CA GLY A 119 -3.84 -0.75 0.76
C GLY A 119 -3.17 -2.12 0.56
N ASP A 120 -2.21 -2.22 -0.36
CA ASP A 120 -1.52 -3.48 -0.65
C ASP A 120 -0.67 -3.96 0.52
N LYS A 121 -0.05 -3.03 1.26
CA LYS A 121 0.70 -3.38 2.48
C LYS A 121 -0.21 -3.87 3.61
N ALA A 122 -1.38 -3.23 3.81
CA ALA A 122 -2.34 -3.68 4.80
C ALA A 122 -2.94 -5.05 4.44
N LEU A 123 -3.18 -5.31 3.15
CA LEU A 123 -3.61 -6.61 2.66
C LEU A 123 -2.55 -7.69 2.92
N ARG A 124 -1.28 -7.43 2.59
CA ARG A 124 -0.18 -8.36 2.88
C ARG A 124 -0.05 -8.64 4.38
N ALA A 125 -0.15 -7.59 5.20
CA ALA A 125 -0.12 -7.76 6.65
C ALA A 125 -1.30 -8.61 7.16
N ALA A 126 -2.49 -8.51 6.55
CA ALA A 126 -3.63 -9.35 6.89
C ALA A 126 -3.42 -10.82 6.48
N ILE A 127 -2.81 -11.06 5.32
CA ILE A 127 -2.45 -12.43 4.89
C ILE A 127 -1.33 -12.99 5.78
N ASP A 128 -0.34 -12.18 6.16
CA ASP A 128 0.71 -12.57 7.10
C ASP A 128 0.12 -13.00 8.44
N ASP A 129 -0.79 -12.21 9.01
CA ASP A 129 -1.47 -12.51 10.28
C ASP A 129 -2.32 -13.79 10.18
N TYR A 130 -3.03 -14.00 9.06
CA TYR A 130 -3.78 -15.22 8.80
C TYR A 130 -2.87 -16.45 8.84
N LEU A 131 -1.75 -16.42 8.12
CA LEU A 131 -0.80 -17.54 8.06
C LEU A 131 -0.15 -17.79 9.43
N GLU A 132 0.21 -16.73 10.15
CA GLU A 132 0.76 -16.81 11.51
C GLU A 132 -0.24 -17.43 12.48
N ARG A 133 -1.53 -17.02 12.47
CA ARG A 133 -2.60 -17.64 13.28
C ARG A 133 -2.79 -19.13 12.96
N LYS A 134 -2.49 -19.57 11.72
CA LYS A 134 -2.51 -20.97 11.30
C LYS A 134 -1.21 -21.73 11.65
N GLY A 135 -0.19 -21.04 12.19
CA GLY A 135 1.12 -21.62 12.47
C GLY A 135 1.93 -21.96 11.22
N MET A 136 1.68 -21.27 10.11
CA MET A 136 2.34 -21.47 8.82
C MET A 136 3.33 -20.35 8.55
N ASP A 137 4.52 -20.71 8.07
CA ASP A 137 5.44 -19.72 7.49
C ASP A 137 4.86 -19.17 6.19
N ASN A 138 4.99 -17.87 5.96
CA ASN A 138 4.51 -17.27 4.73
C ASN A 138 5.44 -17.60 3.55
N PRO A 139 5.01 -18.45 2.60
CA PRO A 139 5.82 -18.84 1.45
C PRO A 139 5.98 -17.69 0.43
N TYR A 140 5.07 -16.70 0.47
CA TYR A 140 4.99 -15.63 -0.53
C TYR A 140 6.01 -14.51 -0.28
N LYS A 141 6.52 -14.33 0.94
CA LYS A 141 7.48 -13.26 1.30
C LYS A 141 8.72 -13.25 0.42
N LYS A 142 9.20 -14.42 0.01
CA LYS A 142 10.41 -14.55 -0.82
C LYS A 142 10.24 -13.99 -2.24
N HIS A 143 9.01 -13.86 -2.71
CA HIS A 143 8.71 -13.44 -4.08
C HIS A 143 8.38 -11.95 -4.22
N VAL A 144 8.14 -11.23 -3.13
CA VAL A 144 7.65 -9.84 -3.16
C VAL A 144 8.77 -8.80 -3.07
N ALA A 145 9.97 -9.20 -2.70
CA ALA A 145 11.11 -8.29 -2.66
C ALA A 145 11.42 -7.74 -4.06
N ARG A 146 11.15 -6.45 -4.28
CA ARG A 146 11.48 -5.77 -5.54
C ARG A 146 12.90 -5.26 -5.48
N ILE A 147 13.69 -5.59 -6.49
CA ILE A 147 15.03 -5.03 -6.62
C ILE A 147 14.93 -3.56 -6.99
N VAL A 148 15.38 -2.69 -6.08
CA VAL A 148 15.46 -1.24 -6.27
C VAL A 148 16.82 -0.87 -6.89
N CYS A 149 17.88 -1.51 -6.43
CA CYS A 149 19.24 -1.31 -6.97
C CYS A 149 19.79 -2.61 -7.55
N GLU A 150 19.72 -2.76 -8.86
CA GLU A 150 20.26 -3.94 -9.55
C GLU A 150 21.76 -4.14 -9.33
N CYS A 151 22.56 -3.05 -9.27
CA CYS A 151 24.00 -3.13 -9.10
C CYS A 151 24.44 -3.67 -7.73
N LYS A 152 23.60 -3.53 -6.71
CA LYS A 152 23.88 -3.91 -5.32
C LYS A 152 22.90 -4.95 -4.78
N GLY A 153 21.91 -5.34 -5.58
CA GLY A 153 20.87 -6.29 -5.15
C GLY A 153 19.97 -5.78 -4.02
N VAL A 154 19.90 -4.46 -3.83
CA VAL A 154 19.10 -3.87 -2.72
C VAL A 154 17.64 -3.91 -3.08
N THR A 155 16.84 -4.43 -2.15
CA THR A 155 15.39 -4.55 -2.31
C THR A 155 14.64 -3.49 -1.51
N ASP A 156 13.39 -3.26 -1.89
CA ASP A 156 12.45 -2.40 -1.16
C ASP A 156 12.27 -2.85 0.31
N GLN A 157 12.21 -4.16 0.55
CA GLN A 157 12.11 -4.72 1.91
C GLN A 157 13.34 -4.40 2.77
N GLN A 158 14.54 -4.42 2.18
CA GLN A 158 15.75 -4.02 2.90
C GLN A 158 15.73 -2.54 3.28
N ILE A 159 15.28 -1.67 2.37
CA ILE A 159 15.13 -0.23 2.64
C ILE A 159 14.11 -0.02 3.76
N GLU A 160 12.96 -0.66 3.64
CA GLU A 160 11.89 -0.59 4.64
C GLU A 160 12.38 -1.04 6.03
N GLN A 161 13.09 -2.16 6.10
CA GLN A 161 13.62 -2.68 7.37
C GLN A 161 14.62 -1.72 8.02
N LEU A 162 15.51 -1.10 7.23
CA LEU A 162 16.46 -0.11 7.74
C LEU A 162 15.76 1.12 8.31
N VAL A 163 14.64 1.54 7.71
CA VAL A 163 13.80 2.63 8.24
C VAL A 163 13.12 2.19 9.54
N LYS A 164 12.51 1.01 9.59
CA LYS A 164 11.88 0.45 10.80
C LYS A 164 12.86 0.40 11.98
N ASP A 165 14.08 -0.05 11.73
CA ASP A 165 15.14 -0.16 12.73
C ASP A 165 15.76 1.20 13.12
N SER A 166 15.28 2.32 12.60
CA SER A 166 15.83 3.67 12.79
C SER A 166 17.29 3.82 12.38
N LYS A 167 17.77 3.00 11.45
CA LYS A 167 19.16 3.03 10.99
C LYS A 167 19.41 4.08 9.93
N VAL A 168 18.36 4.41 9.15
CA VAL A 168 18.45 5.37 8.07
C VAL A 168 17.27 6.35 8.10
N SER A 169 17.56 7.62 7.82
CA SER A 169 16.58 8.71 7.64
C SER A 169 16.92 9.62 6.45
N THR A 170 18.10 9.45 5.86
CA THR A 170 18.52 10.19 4.66
C THR A 170 19.03 9.26 3.59
N LEU A 171 19.06 9.75 2.34
CA LEU A 171 19.59 8.98 1.22
C LEU A 171 21.08 8.64 1.42
N GLU A 172 21.87 9.55 2.00
CA GLU A 172 23.29 9.34 2.28
C GLU A 172 23.50 8.20 3.28
N GLN A 173 22.68 8.13 4.33
CA GLN A 173 22.71 7.02 5.28
C GLN A 173 22.32 5.70 4.61
N LEU A 174 21.27 5.71 3.78
CA LEU A 174 20.84 4.54 3.03
C LEU A 174 21.94 4.06 2.06
N GLN A 175 22.62 4.99 1.39
CA GLN A 175 23.77 4.67 0.52
C GLN A 175 24.96 4.11 1.31
N SER A 176 25.22 4.65 2.50
CA SER A 176 26.29 4.16 3.37
C SER A 176 26.04 2.72 3.84
N GLU A 177 24.81 2.40 4.21
CA GLU A 177 24.44 1.07 4.70
C GLU A 177 24.33 0.02 3.59
N THR A 178 23.86 0.39 2.41
CA THR A 178 23.52 -0.56 1.33
C THR A 178 24.40 -0.48 0.09
N GLY A 179 25.14 0.59 -0.08
CA GLY A 179 25.85 0.89 -1.32
C GLY A 179 24.94 1.24 -2.50
N LEU A 180 23.63 1.43 -2.27
CA LEU A 180 22.64 1.77 -3.29
C LEU A 180 23.05 3.06 -4.02
N GLY A 181 22.91 3.08 -5.34
CA GLY A 181 23.13 4.28 -6.16
C GLY A 181 24.59 4.71 -6.30
N THR A 182 25.56 3.97 -5.74
CA THR A 182 27.00 4.33 -5.81
C THR A 182 27.68 3.88 -7.10
N VAL A 183 27.08 2.98 -7.89
CA VAL A 183 27.66 2.44 -9.13
C VAL A 183 27.13 3.20 -10.34
N CYS A 184 25.86 3.01 -10.73
CA CYS A 184 25.29 3.65 -11.92
C CYS A 184 24.40 4.87 -11.63
N GLY A 185 23.96 5.02 -10.38
CA GLY A 185 23.14 6.13 -9.91
C GLY A 185 21.66 6.09 -10.33
N LYS A 186 21.25 5.18 -11.23
CA LYS A 186 19.89 5.15 -11.81
C LYS A 186 18.76 4.97 -10.78
N CYS A 187 19.07 4.27 -9.68
CA CYS A 187 18.08 3.97 -8.64
C CYS A 187 17.95 5.05 -7.55
N LYS A 188 18.75 6.13 -7.60
CA LYS A 188 18.78 7.14 -6.52
C LYS A 188 17.44 7.81 -6.32
N GLU A 189 16.85 8.33 -7.38
CA GLU A 189 15.55 9.02 -7.33
C GLU A 189 14.43 8.11 -6.78
N GLN A 190 14.37 6.88 -7.31
CA GLN A 190 13.41 5.87 -6.83
C GLN A 190 13.63 5.52 -5.35
N ALA A 191 14.88 5.34 -4.94
CA ALA A 191 15.24 5.00 -3.57
C ALA A 191 14.95 6.14 -2.59
N GLU A 192 15.20 7.39 -2.99
CA GLU A 192 14.90 8.58 -2.20
C GLU A 192 13.38 8.73 -2.00
N HIS A 193 12.60 8.53 -3.05
CA HIS A 193 11.15 8.55 -2.98
C HIS A 193 10.63 7.46 -2.04
N MET A 194 11.11 6.22 -2.17
CA MET A 194 10.72 5.12 -1.28
C MET A 194 11.15 5.36 0.16
N LEU A 195 12.35 5.90 0.38
CA LEU A 195 12.82 6.26 1.72
C LEU A 195 11.87 7.28 2.38
N HIS A 196 11.49 8.31 1.64
CA HIS A 196 10.55 9.33 2.13
C HIS A 196 9.18 8.72 2.45
N GLU A 197 8.67 7.83 1.59
CA GLU A 197 7.41 7.12 1.85
C GLU A 197 7.47 6.27 3.12
N PHE A 198 8.55 5.51 3.31
CA PHE A 198 8.72 4.67 4.49
C PHE A 198 8.89 5.51 5.77
N LEU A 199 9.66 6.61 5.72
CA LEU A 199 9.78 7.53 6.86
C LEU A 199 8.41 8.10 7.25
N HIS A 200 7.64 8.56 6.30
CA HIS A 200 6.28 9.06 6.52
C HIS A 200 5.37 7.96 7.10
N MET A 201 5.44 6.75 6.55
CA MET A 201 4.62 5.60 6.95
C MET A 201 4.88 5.17 8.40
N TYR A 202 6.14 5.27 8.86
CA TYR A 202 6.53 4.91 10.22
C TYR A 202 6.62 6.10 11.19
N GLY A 203 6.12 7.29 10.77
CA GLY A 203 6.02 8.49 11.63
C GLY A 203 7.36 9.09 12.03
N ARG A 204 8.32 9.10 11.11
CA ARG A 204 9.69 9.58 11.33
C ARG A 204 10.08 10.73 10.40
#